data_c37f8cecf626d4920667a92648298fab
#
_entry.id   c37f8cecf626d4920667a92648298fab
#
_cell.length_a   1.000
_cell.length_b   1.000
_cell.length_c   1.000
_cell.angle_alpha   90.00
_cell.angle_beta   90.00
_cell.angle_gamma   90.00
#
_symmetry.space_group_name_H-M   'P 1'
#
loop_
_entity.id
_entity.type
_entity.pdbx_description
1 polymer ?
#
loop_
_entity_poly.entity_id
_entity_poly.type
_entity_poly.pdbx_seq_one_letter_code
_entity_poly.pdbx_strand_id
1 'polypeptide(L)'
;MKIELRHRKLASGNESLYLDFYEKGKRYYESLNLFLIPERTENDRRVNENTLKHALKIKAERILGVEKQVDDEEEKLPSKIFADYMDEHIIYIKDDKKLSDSYVKNVTKTVNIVKSYLRYSNRPRMLLALVDKRFYQNFIRYVNDVYRNNKSDEPQELSPKTKLLIQTTLNSILNQAVKDGVLRKIHTMSWIRTRSS
;
A
#
# COMPACT_ATOMS: atom_id res chain seq x y z
N MET A 1 26.73 -24.91 1.95
CA MET A 1 25.31 -24.53 2.06
C MET A 1 24.56 -24.98 0.81
N LYS A 2 23.42 -25.68 0.95
CA LYS A 2 22.54 -26.08 -0.17
C LYS A 2 21.24 -25.27 -0.04
N ILE A 3 20.80 -24.64 -1.15
CA ILE A 3 19.56 -23.84 -1.17
C ILE A 3 18.66 -24.38 -2.27
N GLU A 4 17.43 -24.75 -1.91
CA GLU A 4 16.44 -25.24 -2.87
C GLU A 4 15.20 -24.34 -2.86
N LEU A 5 14.68 -23.99 -4.04
CA LEU A 5 13.39 -23.35 -4.18
C LEU A 5 12.30 -24.44 -4.09
N ARG A 6 11.37 -24.28 -3.18
CA ARG A 6 10.25 -25.19 -2.96
C ARG A 6 8.94 -24.46 -2.93
N HIS A 7 7.85 -25.18 -3.08
CA HIS A 7 6.49 -24.64 -3.02
C HIS A 7 5.63 -25.48 -2.07
N ARG A 8 4.62 -24.83 -1.49
CA ARG A 8 3.66 -25.43 -0.57
C ARG A 8 2.25 -25.05 -1.00
N LYS A 9 1.39 -26.04 -1.18
CA LYS A 9 -0.03 -25.83 -1.49
C LYS A 9 -0.76 -25.18 -0.32
N LEU A 10 -1.57 -24.18 -0.63
CA LEU A 10 -2.44 -23.50 0.31
C LEU A 10 -3.90 -23.95 0.11
N ALA A 11 -4.72 -23.80 1.15
CA ALA A 11 -6.15 -24.12 1.10
C ALA A 11 -6.90 -23.29 0.04
N SER A 12 -6.36 -22.14 -0.36
CA SER A 12 -6.88 -21.28 -1.44
C SER A 12 -6.67 -21.84 -2.85
N GLY A 13 -5.94 -22.95 -3.01
CA GLY A 13 -5.51 -23.50 -4.30
C GLY A 13 -4.25 -22.86 -4.88
N ASN A 14 -3.71 -21.80 -4.27
CA ASN A 14 -2.43 -21.21 -4.64
C ASN A 14 -1.28 -22.02 -4.03
N GLU A 15 -0.06 -21.82 -4.56
CA GLU A 15 1.15 -22.41 -3.98
C GLU A 15 2.09 -21.29 -3.51
N SER A 16 2.50 -21.35 -2.23
CA SER A 16 3.47 -20.41 -1.67
C SER A 16 4.90 -20.88 -1.95
N LEU A 17 5.76 -19.98 -2.42
CA LEU A 17 7.17 -20.25 -2.70
C LEU A 17 8.04 -19.92 -1.49
N TYR A 18 9.01 -20.79 -1.21
CA TYR A 18 9.98 -20.59 -0.14
C TYR A 18 11.35 -21.20 -0.51
N LEU A 19 12.41 -20.71 0.11
CA LEU A 19 13.75 -21.28 0.03
C LEU A 19 13.96 -22.25 1.22
N ASP A 20 14.51 -23.40 0.90
CA ASP A 20 14.87 -24.44 1.86
C ASP A 20 16.41 -24.49 1.93
N PHE A 21 16.94 -24.11 3.09
CA PHE A 21 18.39 -24.04 3.36
C PHE A 21 18.82 -25.23 4.16
N TYR A 22 19.91 -25.85 3.75
CA TYR A 22 20.56 -26.90 4.48
C TYR A 22 22.08 -26.62 4.62
N GLU A 23 22.54 -26.46 5.86
CA GLU A 23 23.92 -26.21 6.18
C GLU A 23 24.34 -26.87 7.50
N LYS A 24 25.47 -27.61 7.45
CA LYS A 24 26.08 -28.25 8.64
C LYS A 24 25.08 -29.01 9.51
N GLY A 25 24.17 -29.77 8.88
CA GLY A 25 23.15 -30.57 9.58
C GLY A 25 21.93 -29.77 10.08
N LYS A 26 21.90 -28.46 9.89
CA LYS A 26 20.77 -27.60 10.24
C LYS A 26 19.95 -27.25 9.02
N ARG A 27 18.64 -27.16 9.20
CA ARG A 27 17.69 -26.81 8.15
C ARG A 27 16.84 -25.64 8.59
N TYR A 28 16.66 -24.64 7.71
CA TYR A 28 15.79 -23.52 7.94
C TYR A 28 15.11 -23.07 6.64
N TYR A 29 14.02 -22.30 6.74
CA TYR A 29 13.19 -21.93 5.62
C TYR A 29 13.00 -20.42 5.57
N GLU A 30 13.09 -19.83 4.38
CA GLU A 30 12.79 -18.44 4.11
C GLU A 30 11.57 -18.34 3.19
N SER A 31 10.47 -17.75 3.66
CA SER A 31 9.31 -17.48 2.81
C SER A 31 9.63 -16.32 1.86
N LEU A 32 9.34 -16.51 0.56
CA LEU A 32 9.55 -15.46 -0.44
C LEU A 32 8.36 -14.52 -0.57
N ASN A 33 7.22 -14.82 0.10
CA ASN A 33 5.95 -14.12 -0.09
C ASN A 33 5.51 -14.03 -1.56
N LEU A 34 5.94 -14.99 -2.36
CA LEU A 34 5.56 -15.18 -3.76
C LEU A 34 4.61 -16.37 -3.86
N PHE A 35 3.61 -16.25 -4.74
CA PHE A 35 2.57 -17.25 -4.88
C PHE A 35 2.37 -17.62 -6.35
N LEU A 36 2.24 -18.91 -6.64
CA LEU A 36 1.75 -19.40 -7.90
C LEU A 36 0.23 -19.57 -7.81
N ILE A 37 -0.46 -19.18 -8.86
CA ILE A 37 -1.90 -19.30 -8.98
C ILE A 37 -2.26 -20.54 -9.83
N PRO A 38 -3.45 -21.13 -9.64
CA PRO A 38 -3.92 -22.21 -10.52
C PRO A 38 -3.96 -21.75 -11.99
N GLU A 39 -3.30 -22.49 -12.86
CA GLU A 39 -3.24 -22.19 -14.31
C GLU A 39 -4.56 -22.59 -14.98
N ARG A 40 -5.37 -21.61 -15.28
CA ARG A 40 -6.64 -21.78 -16.00
C ARG A 40 -6.62 -21.13 -17.38
N THR A 41 -5.73 -20.14 -17.55
CA THR A 41 -5.57 -19.38 -18.78
C THR A 41 -4.09 -19.24 -19.13
N GLU A 42 -3.80 -18.93 -20.38
CA GLU A 42 -2.43 -18.63 -20.84
C GLU A 42 -1.83 -17.43 -20.08
N ASN A 43 -2.68 -16.48 -19.68
CA ASN A 43 -2.23 -15.34 -18.85
C ASN A 43 -1.81 -15.79 -17.45
N ASP A 44 -2.50 -16.75 -16.84
CA ASP A 44 -2.12 -17.27 -15.52
C ASP A 44 -0.76 -17.97 -15.60
N ARG A 45 -0.53 -18.75 -16.65
CA ARG A 45 0.77 -19.38 -16.91
C ARG A 45 1.88 -18.35 -17.03
N ARG A 46 1.68 -17.27 -17.79
CA ARG A 46 2.65 -16.19 -17.94
C ARG A 46 2.94 -15.46 -16.62
N VAL A 47 1.91 -15.27 -15.79
CA VAL A 47 2.08 -14.71 -14.43
C VAL A 47 2.94 -15.64 -13.57
N ASN A 48 2.67 -16.94 -13.59
CA ASN A 48 3.43 -17.94 -12.84
C ASN A 48 4.89 -18.03 -13.32
N GLU A 49 5.14 -18.00 -14.62
CA GLU A 49 6.50 -17.97 -15.17
C GLU A 49 7.30 -16.76 -14.70
N ASN A 50 6.69 -15.58 -14.67
CA ASN A 50 7.33 -14.37 -14.16
C ASN A 50 7.61 -14.46 -12.65
N THR A 51 6.70 -15.03 -11.89
CA THR A 51 6.85 -15.26 -10.45
C THR A 51 7.99 -16.24 -10.17
N LEU A 52 8.08 -17.33 -10.93
CA LEU A 52 9.19 -18.31 -10.83
C LEU A 52 10.53 -17.70 -11.22
N LYS A 53 10.61 -16.90 -12.29
CA LYS A 53 11.84 -16.17 -12.66
C LYS A 53 12.32 -15.28 -11.53
N HIS A 54 11.38 -14.56 -10.86
CA HIS A 54 11.71 -13.73 -9.72
C HIS A 54 12.25 -14.57 -8.54
N ALA A 55 11.57 -15.67 -8.20
CA ALA A 55 12.00 -16.58 -7.13
C ALA A 55 13.39 -17.19 -7.40
N LEU A 56 13.68 -17.56 -8.66
CA LEU A 56 14.99 -18.08 -9.05
C LEU A 56 16.08 -17.01 -8.97
N LYS A 57 15.76 -15.75 -9.27
CA LYS A 57 16.69 -14.64 -9.09
C LYS A 57 17.05 -14.46 -7.60
N ILE A 58 16.07 -14.48 -6.70
CA ILE A 58 16.31 -14.42 -5.25
C ILE A 58 17.16 -15.60 -4.79
N LYS A 59 16.87 -16.82 -5.26
CA LYS A 59 17.69 -18.00 -4.96
C LYS A 59 19.14 -17.80 -5.40
N ALA A 60 19.38 -17.30 -6.60
CA ALA A 60 20.73 -17.03 -7.12
C ALA A 60 21.47 -15.99 -6.26
N GLU A 61 20.80 -14.93 -5.85
CA GLU A 61 21.35 -13.91 -4.95
C GLU A 61 21.78 -14.53 -3.61
N ARG A 62 20.98 -15.43 -3.03
CA ARG A 62 21.33 -16.15 -1.79
C ARG A 62 22.50 -17.12 -1.96
N ILE A 63 22.60 -17.83 -3.11
CA ILE A 63 23.71 -18.73 -3.41
C ILE A 63 25.04 -17.98 -3.57
N LEU A 64 25.01 -16.81 -4.21
CA LEU A 64 26.20 -15.99 -4.44
C LEU A 64 26.68 -15.27 -3.17
N GLY A 65 25.98 -15.45 -2.02
CA GLY A 65 26.30 -14.71 -0.81
C GLY A 65 26.20 -13.20 -1.05
N VAL A 66 25.51 -12.79 -2.14
CA VAL A 66 24.92 -11.49 -2.22
C VAL A 66 23.82 -11.55 -1.16
N GLU A 67 24.23 -11.50 0.12
CA GLU A 67 23.35 -10.86 1.05
C GLU A 67 22.91 -9.61 0.29
N LYS A 68 21.59 -9.51 -0.02
CA LYS A 68 21.07 -8.18 0.09
C LYS A 68 21.72 -7.72 1.38
N GLN A 69 22.50 -6.66 1.32
CA GLN A 69 22.28 -5.65 2.29
C GLN A 69 20.76 -5.36 2.14
N VAL A 70 19.94 -6.23 2.74
CA VAL A 70 18.87 -5.77 3.54
C VAL A 70 19.66 -4.82 4.40
N ASP A 71 19.61 -3.51 4.05
CA ASP A 71 19.80 -2.52 5.06
C ASP A 71 18.95 -3.07 6.20
N ASP A 72 19.59 -3.76 7.18
CA ASP A 72 19.00 -4.22 8.42
C ASP A 72 18.62 -3.02 9.30
N GLU A 73 18.76 -1.86 8.75
CA GLU A 73 17.93 -0.70 8.86
C GLU A 73 16.74 -0.75 7.85
N GLU A 74 16.05 -1.88 7.72
CA GLU A 74 14.62 -1.72 7.68
C GLU A 74 14.26 -1.14 9.06
N GLU A 75 14.45 0.17 9.18
CA GLU A 75 13.71 0.96 10.14
C GLU A 75 12.30 0.42 10.04
N LYS A 76 11.93 -0.41 11.03
CA LYS A 76 10.58 -0.96 11.12
C LYS A 76 9.71 0.26 11.16
N LEU A 77 9.16 0.65 10.01
CA LEU A 77 8.24 1.77 9.95
C LEU A 77 7.27 1.59 11.12
N PRO A 78 7.09 2.59 11.97
CA PRO A 78 6.23 2.45 13.13
C PRO A 78 4.89 1.88 12.66
N SER A 79 4.40 0.84 13.32
CA SER A 79 3.15 0.16 12.99
C SER A 79 1.96 1.06 13.28
N LYS A 80 1.88 2.19 12.58
CA LYS A 80 0.89 3.23 12.79
C LYS A 80 -0.37 2.92 11.98
N ILE A 81 -1.53 3.00 12.63
CA ILE A 81 -2.82 2.87 11.95
C ILE A 81 -3.04 4.12 11.12
N PHE A 82 -3.44 3.95 9.87
CA PHE A 82 -3.59 5.07 8.93
C PHE A 82 -4.66 6.07 9.39
N ALA A 83 -5.78 5.60 9.92
CA ALA A 83 -6.83 6.47 10.46
C ALA A 83 -6.32 7.32 11.64
N ASP A 84 -5.53 6.72 12.54
CA ASP A 84 -4.99 7.41 13.71
C ASP A 84 -3.95 8.47 13.30
N TYR A 85 -3.06 8.14 12.35
CA TYR A 85 -2.12 9.11 11.78
C TYR A 85 -2.85 10.34 11.18
N MET A 86 -3.94 10.10 10.44
CA MET A 86 -4.70 11.22 9.87
C MET A 86 -5.37 12.09 10.94
N ASP A 87 -5.81 11.51 12.05
CA ASP A 87 -6.37 12.28 13.17
C ASP A 87 -5.30 13.13 13.86
N GLU A 88 -4.14 12.55 14.12
CA GLU A 88 -3.00 13.30 14.67
C GLU A 88 -2.58 14.44 13.74
N HIS A 89 -2.56 14.19 12.43
CA HIS A 89 -2.27 15.24 11.45
C HIS A 89 -3.29 16.38 11.50
N ILE A 90 -4.60 16.10 11.69
CA ILE A 90 -5.61 17.15 11.87
C ILE A 90 -5.33 17.96 13.14
N ILE A 91 -4.96 17.30 14.25
CA ILE A 91 -4.62 17.99 15.51
C ILE A 91 -3.42 18.91 15.26
N TYR A 92 -2.35 18.38 14.66
CA TYR A 92 -1.13 19.13 14.36
C TYR A 92 -1.42 20.39 13.51
N ILE A 93 -2.21 20.28 12.43
CA ILE A 93 -2.49 21.44 11.55
C ILE A 93 -3.45 22.46 12.19
N LYS A 94 -4.28 22.05 13.16
CA LYS A 94 -5.14 22.99 13.92
C LYS A 94 -4.34 23.90 14.82
N ASP A 95 -3.23 23.42 15.37
CA ASP A 95 -2.38 24.19 16.28
C ASP A 95 -1.45 25.15 15.50
N ASP A 96 -1.29 24.96 14.19
CA ASP A 96 -0.48 25.85 13.34
C ASP A 96 -1.29 27.09 12.94
N LYS A 97 -1.05 28.19 13.65
CA LYS A 97 -1.71 29.49 13.39
C LYS A 97 -1.46 30.10 12.00
N LYS A 98 -0.53 29.54 11.22
CA LYS A 98 -0.25 29.98 9.86
C LYS A 98 -1.19 29.37 8.84
N LEU A 99 -1.92 28.33 9.19
CA LEU A 99 -2.84 27.66 8.30
C LEU A 99 -4.25 28.25 8.40
N SER A 100 -4.90 28.41 7.23
CA SER A 100 -6.25 28.94 7.18
C SER A 100 -7.28 27.92 7.66
N ASP A 101 -8.37 28.37 8.30
CA ASP A 101 -9.50 27.54 8.70
C ASP A 101 -10.09 26.75 7.51
N SER A 102 -10.09 27.35 6.32
CA SER A 102 -10.56 26.69 5.11
C SER A 102 -9.70 25.48 4.75
N TYR A 103 -8.38 25.58 4.91
CA TYR A 103 -7.48 24.47 4.70
C TYR A 103 -7.74 23.33 5.71
N VAL A 104 -7.83 23.65 6.99
CA VAL A 104 -8.12 22.67 8.06
C VAL A 104 -9.46 21.97 7.80
N LYS A 105 -10.50 22.70 7.40
CA LYS A 105 -11.80 22.13 7.03
C LYS A 105 -11.70 21.17 5.84
N ASN A 106 -10.91 21.51 4.82
CA ASN A 106 -10.70 20.65 3.65
C ASN A 106 -9.94 19.36 4.00
N VAL A 107 -8.90 19.45 4.84
CA VAL A 107 -8.17 18.27 5.35
C VAL A 107 -9.10 17.38 6.14
N THR A 108 -9.86 17.94 7.10
CA THR A 108 -10.82 17.20 7.92
C THR A 108 -11.86 16.47 7.06
N LYS A 109 -12.41 17.16 6.04
CA LYS A 109 -13.36 16.56 5.09
C LYS A 109 -12.71 15.39 4.34
N THR A 110 -11.50 15.56 3.84
CA THR A 110 -10.78 14.51 3.11
C THR A 110 -10.51 13.31 4.00
N VAL A 111 -10.06 13.52 5.23
CA VAL A 111 -9.83 12.45 6.21
C VAL A 111 -11.11 11.66 6.48
N ASN A 112 -12.24 12.33 6.65
CA ASN A 112 -13.54 11.66 6.85
C ASN A 112 -13.93 10.79 5.65
N ILE A 113 -13.66 11.23 4.43
CA ILE A 113 -13.90 10.44 3.21
C ILE A 113 -12.98 9.23 3.14
N VAL A 114 -11.68 9.38 3.48
CA VAL A 114 -10.74 8.25 3.54
C VAL A 114 -11.19 7.24 4.59
N LYS A 115 -11.61 7.69 5.78
CA LYS A 115 -12.15 6.80 6.82
C LYS A 115 -13.42 6.07 6.38
N SER A 116 -14.28 6.74 5.62
CA SER A 116 -15.47 6.11 5.02
C SER A 116 -15.06 5.02 4.02
N TYR A 117 -14.03 5.26 3.20
CA TYR A 117 -13.47 4.26 2.31
C TYR A 117 -12.83 3.07 3.06
N LEU A 118 -12.09 3.33 4.14
CA LEU A 118 -11.51 2.26 4.95
C LEU A 118 -12.59 1.35 5.54
N ARG A 119 -13.71 1.92 6.00
CA ARG A 119 -14.89 1.15 6.45
C ARG A 119 -15.55 0.39 5.31
N TYR A 120 -15.79 1.04 4.18
CA TYR A 120 -16.35 0.42 2.97
C TYR A 120 -15.52 -0.77 2.48
N SER A 121 -14.20 -0.66 2.52
CA SER A 121 -13.27 -1.74 2.12
C SER A 121 -13.01 -2.77 3.23
N ASN A 122 -13.73 -2.69 4.36
CA ASN A 122 -13.57 -3.55 5.55
C ASN A 122 -12.15 -3.54 6.13
N ARG A 123 -11.47 -2.38 6.10
CA ARG A 123 -10.10 -2.19 6.59
C ARG A 123 -9.96 -1.00 7.55
N PRO A 124 -10.83 -0.83 8.58
CA PRO A 124 -10.82 0.38 9.42
C PRO A 124 -9.51 0.58 10.20
N ARG A 125 -8.77 -0.51 10.50
CA ARG A 125 -7.49 -0.50 11.20
C ARG A 125 -6.30 -0.78 10.27
N MET A 126 -6.39 -0.39 8.99
CA MET A 126 -5.30 -0.57 8.04
C MET A 126 -4.04 0.18 8.50
N LEU A 127 -2.89 -0.49 8.43
CA LEU A 127 -1.60 0.14 8.73
C LEU A 127 -1.24 1.14 7.62
N LEU A 128 -0.65 2.28 8.01
CA LEU A 128 -0.18 3.30 7.08
C LEU A 128 0.85 2.75 6.08
N ALA A 129 1.72 1.85 6.53
CA ALA A 129 2.72 1.19 5.67
C ALA A 129 2.12 0.38 4.50
N LEU A 130 0.83 0.03 4.57
CA LEU A 130 0.12 -0.69 3.51
C LEU A 130 -0.54 0.24 2.47
N VAL A 131 -0.35 1.55 2.59
CA VAL A 131 -0.83 2.51 1.60
C VAL A 131 0.05 2.43 0.37
N ASP A 132 -0.43 1.75 -0.65
CA ASP A 132 0.24 1.53 -1.93
C ASP A 132 -0.53 2.17 -3.09
N LYS A 133 -0.01 1.98 -4.31
CA LYS A 133 -0.64 2.40 -5.56
C LYS A 133 -2.07 1.86 -5.69
N ARG A 134 -2.25 0.59 -5.38
CA ARG A 134 -3.54 -0.10 -5.52
C ARG A 134 -4.58 0.46 -4.56
N PHE A 135 -4.17 0.73 -3.31
CA PHE A 135 -5.00 1.43 -2.35
C PHE A 135 -5.47 2.78 -2.91
N TYR A 136 -4.52 3.60 -3.41
CA TYR A 136 -4.83 4.92 -3.94
C TYR A 136 -5.81 4.86 -5.13
N GLN A 137 -5.57 3.98 -6.10
CA GLN A 137 -6.46 3.81 -7.26
C GLN A 137 -7.87 3.39 -6.86
N ASN A 138 -7.99 2.46 -5.92
CA ASN A 138 -9.29 2.00 -5.41
C ASN A 138 -10.00 3.09 -4.61
N PHE A 139 -9.27 3.90 -3.85
CA PHE A 139 -9.81 5.08 -3.19
C PHE A 139 -10.39 6.09 -4.19
N ILE A 140 -9.66 6.38 -5.27
CA ILE A 140 -10.15 7.30 -6.32
C ILE A 140 -11.42 6.76 -6.98
N ARG A 141 -11.49 5.46 -7.28
CA ARG A 141 -12.73 4.84 -7.78
C ARG A 141 -13.87 4.99 -6.79
N TYR A 142 -13.62 4.72 -5.52
CA TYR A 142 -14.63 4.90 -4.47
C TYR A 142 -15.17 6.33 -4.42
N VAL A 143 -14.30 7.34 -4.50
CA VAL A 143 -14.69 8.77 -4.50
C VAL A 143 -15.51 9.13 -5.75
N ASN A 144 -15.20 8.52 -6.91
CA ASN A 144 -15.88 8.80 -8.17
C ASN A 144 -17.23 8.11 -8.27
N ASP A 145 -17.28 6.83 -7.90
CA ASP A 145 -18.38 5.95 -8.29
C ASP A 145 -19.32 5.62 -7.13
N VAL A 146 -18.82 5.60 -5.89
CA VAL A 146 -19.54 5.11 -4.71
C VAL A 146 -19.90 6.23 -3.73
N TYR A 147 -18.92 7.09 -3.41
CA TYR A 147 -19.12 8.10 -2.37
C TYR A 147 -20.13 9.15 -2.82
N ARG A 148 -21.11 9.40 -1.95
CA ARG A 148 -22.13 10.45 -2.13
C ARG A 148 -22.10 11.42 -0.97
N ASN A 149 -22.36 12.68 -1.26
CA ASN A 149 -22.42 13.74 -0.25
C ASN A 149 -23.86 13.85 0.28
N ASN A 150 -24.04 13.63 1.57
CA ASN A 150 -25.35 13.66 2.23
C ASN A 150 -25.69 15.05 2.83
N LYS A 151 -25.24 16.14 2.18
CA LYS A 151 -25.55 17.51 2.65
C LYS A 151 -26.95 18.00 2.27
N SER A 152 -27.61 17.35 1.35
CA SER A 152 -28.97 17.59 0.90
C SER A 152 -29.83 16.34 1.16
N ASP A 153 -31.16 16.49 1.10
CA ASP A 153 -32.11 15.38 1.27
C ASP A 153 -31.85 14.24 0.24
N GLU A 154 -31.23 14.56 -0.90
CA GLU A 154 -30.78 13.57 -1.87
C GLU A 154 -29.25 13.45 -1.89
N PRO A 155 -28.70 12.19 -1.85
CA PRO A 155 -27.27 11.95 -1.96
C PRO A 155 -26.74 12.41 -3.32
N GLN A 156 -25.81 13.37 -3.33
CA GLN A 156 -25.25 13.96 -4.55
C GLN A 156 -23.82 13.52 -4.82
N GLU A 157 -23.47 13.44 -6.09
CA GLU A 157 -22.07 13.27 -6.50
C GLU A 157 -21.23 14.49 -6.13
N LEU A 158 -19.94 14.24 -5.90
CA LEU A 158 -18.99 15.33 -5.72
C LEU A 158 -18.68 16.01 -7.06
N SER A 159 -18.58 17.34 -7.05
CA SER A 159 -18.12 18.09 -8.23
C SER A 159 -16.68 17.67 -8.62
N PRO A 160 -16.28 17.77 -9.90
CA PRO A 160 -14.92 17.48 -10.35
C PRO A 160 -13.85 18.26 -9.55
N LYS A 161 -14.13 19.52 -9.26
CA LYS A 161 -13.24 20.38 -8.45
C LYS A 161 -13.07 19.82 -7.03
N THR A 162 -14.14 19.32 -6.42
CA THR A 162 -14.06 18.70 -5.08
C THR A 162 -13.32 17.37 -5.11
N LYS A 163 -13.54 16.55 -6.13
CA LYS A 163 -12.81 15.28 -6.33
C LYS A 163 -11.30 15.55 -6.45
N LEU A 164 -10.90 16.55 -7.24
CA LEU A 164 -9.50 16.95 -7.37
C LEU A 164 -8.91 17.46 -6.04
N LEU A 165 -9.66 18.28 -5.30
CA LEU A 165 -9.23 18.79 -4.00
C LEU A 165 -8.98 17.65 -3.00
N ILE A 166 -9.85 16.63 -2.96
CA ILE A 166 -9.66 15.45 -2.11
C ILE A 166 -8.37 14.72 -2.48
N GLN A 167 -8.09 14.54 -3.77
CA GLN A 167 -6.88 13.88 -4.25
C GLN A 167 -5.62 14.65 -3.85
N THR A 168 -5.59 15.95 -4.10
CA THR A 168 -4.43 16.81 -3.77
C THR A 168 -4.19 16.87 -2.26
N THR A 169 -5.27 16.93 -1.47
CA THR A 169 -5.17 16.94 -0.01
C THR A 169 -4.66 15.60 0.53
N LEU A 170 -5.17 14.46 0.03
CA LEU A 170 -4.65 13.14 0.43
C LEU A 170 -3.16 13.01 0.07
N ASN A 171 -2.75 13.49 -1.10
CA ASN A 171 -1.34 13.48 -1.50
C ASN A 171 -0.47 14.31 -0.54
N SER A 172 -0.96 15.46 -0.10
CA SER A 172 -0.26 16.31 0.89
C SER A 172 -0.07 15.56 2.21
N ILE A 173 -1.11 14.86 2.70
CA ILE A 173 -1.04 14.06 3.94
C ILE A 173 -0.03 12.92 3.79
N LEU A 174 -0.07 12.17 2.67
CA LEU A 174 0.86 11.08 2.42
C LEU A 174 2.32 11.56 2.24
N ASN A 175 2.52 12.71 1.60
CA ASN A 175 3.84 13.33 1.51
C ASN A 175 4.37 13.75 2.87
N GLN A 176 3.51 14.24 3.76
CA GLN A 176 3.89 14.54 5.13
C GLN A 176 4.27 13.26 5.89
N ALA A 177 3.51 12.18 5.73
CA ALA A 177 3.83 10.89 6.33
C ALA A 177 5.21 10.33 5.89
N VAL A 178 5.62 10.60 4.65
CA VAL A 178 6.97 10.28 4.17
C VAL A 178 8.02 11.15 4.85
N LYS A 179 7.77 12.45 5.01
CA LYS A 179 8.69 13.36 5.71
C LYS A 179 8.83 13.02 7.20
N ASP A 180 7.75 12.56 7.82
CA ASP A 180 7.71 12.12 9.22
C ASP A 180 8.38 10.73 9.41
N GLY A 181 8.87 10.08 8.35
CA GLY A 181 9.50 8.76 8.40
C GLY A 181 8.54 7.60 8.72
N VAL A 182 7.22 7.83 8.70
CA VAL A 182 6.20 6.80 9.01
C VAL A 182 5.63 6.11 7.77
N LEU A 183 5.98 6.59 6.59
CA LEU A 183 5.63 6.00 5.30
C LEU A 183 6.87 6.02 4.39
N ARG A 184 7.17 4.89 3.73
CA ARG A 184 8.24 4.87 2.70
C ARG A 184 7.82 5.69 1.51
N LYS A 185 8.80 6.36 0.85
CA LYS A 185 8.55 7.09 -0.38
C LYS A 185 7.95 6.14 -1.43
N ILE A 186 6.66 6.28 -1.66
CA ILE A 186 5.99 5.51 -2.69
C ILE A 186 6.44 6.10 -4.02
N HIS A 187 7.11 5.32 -4.87
CA HIS A 187 7.52 5.71 -6.23
C HIS A 187 6.34 6.14 -7.12
N THR A 188 5.16 6.05 -6.59
CA THR A 188 3.86 6.27 -7.21
C THR A 188 3.39 7.72 -7.18
N MET A 189 4.05 8.60 -6.44
CA MET A 189 3.61 10.02 -6.41
C MET A 189 3.99 10.81 -7.69
N SER A 190 4.81 10.25 -8.58
CA SER A 190 5.19 10.90 -9.84
C SER A 190 4.09 10.88 -10.93
N TRP A 191 3.09 10.02 -10.82
CA TRP A 191 2.02 9.92 -11.82
C TRP A 191 0.69 10.54 -11.39
N ILE A 192 0.67 11.26 -10.25
CA ILE A 192 -0.41 12.16 -9.86
C ILE A 192 -0.24 13.55 -10.55
N ARG A 193 0.62 13.68 -11.54
CA ARG A 193 0.55 14.82 -12.44
C ARG A 193 -0.77 14.71 -13.20
N THR A 194 -1.76 15.46 -12.74
CA THR A 194 -2.95 15.80 -13.47
C THR A 194 -2.58 16.12 -14.90
N ARG A 195 -3.04 15.32 -15.86
CA ARG A 195 -3.18 15.81 -17.22
C ARG A 195 -4.20 16.94 -17.16
N SER A 196 -3.72 18.17 -17.08
CA SER A 196 -4.44 19.33 -17.52
C SER A 196 -4.39 19.28 -19.05
N SER A 197 -5.45 18.91 -19.66
CA SER A 197 -5.81 19.21 -21.06
C SER A 197 -7.17 19.81 -21.02
#